data_5e4fb4e826962027d831dd88203e2db0
#
_entry.id   5e4fb4e826962027d831dd88203e2db0
#
_cell.length_a   1.000
_cell.length_b   1.000
_cell.length_c   1.000
_cell.angle_alpha   90.00
_cell.angle_beta   90.00
_cell.angle_gamma   90.00
#
_symmetry.space_group_name_H-M   'P 1'
#
loop_
_entity.id
_entity.type
_entity.pdbx_description
1 polymer ?
#
loop_
_entity_poly.entity_id
_entity_poly.type
_entity_poly.pdbx_seq_one_letter_code
_entity_poly.pdbx_strand_id
1 'polypeptide(L)'
;MKFAITGGTGFVGRNLARALAADGHETVLIARGHDRTDPAVRDIPGSIFVPIGTGDVGKLAEAFAGCDAVAHCAGINRELGGQTYQRVHIEGTQNVVRAAREAGVKKIILISFLRARPQCGSAYHESKFAAEEIVRNSGLDYTVFKCGVIYGKGDHMLDHLSHAFYTFPLFAFVGFKDKLICPNAVEDMARVAKAALVDGALSRQTVAVLGPETLTLRQAVLRVAHAVGKRPLAFPLPVWFHYVLGWFVEKIMTTPLVSVAQVRMLSEGLAEPSPSCPMLPSELAPRIPFSDEQIRRGLPSPGPFHLRDLRFFADGTEPPLLKQSRTSR
;
A
#
# COMPACT_ATOMS: atom_id res chain seq x y z
N MET A 1 12.90 -17.72 -12.80
CA MET A 1 13.41 -16.34 -12.67
C MET A 1 13.47 -15.99 -11.20
N LYS A 2 14.26 -14.97 -10.84
CA LYS A 2 14.43 -14.53 -9.46
C LYS A 2 14.09 -13.04 -9.34
N PHE A 3 13.24 -12.67 -8.38
CA PHE A 3 12.75 -11.30 -8.22
C PHE A 3 13.00 -10.77 -6.81
N ALA A 4 13.51 -9.55 -6.67
CA ALA A 4 13.60 -8.88 -5.40
C ALA A 4 12.33 -8.04 -5.16
N ILE A 5 11.77 -8.09 -3.94
CA ILE A 5 10.55 -7.36 -3.57
C ILE A 5 10.84 -6.52 -2.33
N THR A 6 11.03 -5.22 -2.49
CA THR A 6 11.13 -4.31 -1.34
C THR A 6 9.73 -4.05 -0.78
N GLY A 7 9.60 -4.02 0.54
CA GLY A 7 8.29 -4.09 1.17
C GLY A 7 7.64 -5.47 1.00
N GLY A 8 8.45 -6.53 0.87
CA GLY A 8 8.01 -7.89 0.56
C GLY A 8 7.06 -8.49 1.61
N THR A 9 7.12 -8.07 2.88
CA THR A 9 6.16 -8.48 3.92
C THR A 9 4.90 -7.61 3.95
N GLY A 10 4.89 -6.49 3.22
CA GLY A 10 3.74 -5.60 3.12
C GLY A 10 2.58 -6.19 2.33
N PHE A 11 1.43 -5.50 2.35
CA PHE A 11 0.18 -5.98 1.76
C PHE A 11 0.31 -6.38 0.28
N VAL A 12 0.81 -5.50 -0.58
CA VAL A 12 0.99 -5.80 -2.01
C VAL A 12 2.17 -6.76 -2.22
N GLY A 13 3.31 -6.52 -1.55
CA GLY A 13 4.54 -7.31 -1.74
C GLY A 13 4.35 -8.79 -1.44
N ARG A 14 3.69 -9.15 -0.32
CA ARG A 14 3.46 -10.55 0.04
C ARG A 14 2.51 -11.27 -0.90
N ASN A 15 1.49 -10.58 -1.44
CA ASN A 15 0.58 -11.17 -2.41
C ASN A 15 1.27 -11.38 -3.77
N LEU A 16 2.13 -10.45 -4.18
CA LEU A 16 2.98 -10.61 -5.36
C LEU A 16 3.96 -11.78 -5.17
N ALA A 17 4.61 -11.88 -4.00
CA ALA A 17 5.51 -12.99 -3.70
C ALA A 17 4.81 -14.36 -3.82
N ARG A 18 3.61 -14.49 -3.26
CA ARG A 18 2.81 -15.71 -3.39
C ARG A 18 2.44 -16.02 -4.84
N ALA A 19 2.08 -15.00 -5.61
CA ALA A 19 1.74 -15.17 -7.03
C ALA A 19 2.95 -15.61 -7.87
N LEU A 20 4.14 -15.11 -7.56
CA LEU A 20 5.39 -15.51 -8.22
C LEU A 20 5.80 -16.93 -7.79
N ALA A 21 5.73 -17.23 -6.50
CA ALA A 21 6.06 -18.57 -5.97
C ALA A 21 5.14 -19.67 -6.52
N ALA A 22 3.85 -19.38 -6.73
CA ALA A 22 2.90 -20.31 -7.33
C ALA A 22 3.29 -20.73 -8.75
N ASP A 23 4.03 -19.89 -9.48
CA ASP A 23 4.54 -20.19 -10.82
C ASP A 23 6.01 -20.71 -10.77
N GLY A 24 6.53 -21.04 -9.57
CA GLY A 24 7.87 -21.61 -9.39
C GLY A 24 9.02 -20.58 -9.51
N HIS A 25 8.73 -19.29 -9.36
CA HIS A 25 9.77 -18.26 -9.34
C HIS A 25 10.35 -18.07 -7.95
N GLU A 26 11.64 -17.74 -7.88
CA GLU A 26 12.32 -17.38 -6.64
C GLU A 26 12.09 -15.91 -6.29
N THR A 27 11.97 -15.62 -4.99
CA THR A 27 11.83 -14.25 -4.54
C THR A 27 12.76 -13.90 -3.37
N VAL A 28 13.27 -12.67 -3.36
CA VAL A 28 14.00 -12.07 -2.24
C VAL A 28 13.11 -11.04 -1.58
N LEU A 29 12.59 -11.37 -0.41
CA LEU A 29 11.67 -10.52 0.33
C LEU A 29 12.45 -9.57 1.24
N ILE A 30 12.44 -8.29 0.91
CA ILE A 30 13.19 -7.26 1.60
C ILE A 30 12.22 -6.42 2.45
N ALA A 31 12.37 -6.51 3.75
CA ALA A 31 11.60 -5.71 4.71
C ALA A 31 12.33 -5.67 6.06
N ARG A 32 12.01 -4.70 6.90
CA ARG A 32 12.67 -4.49 8.21
C ARG A 32 12.38 -5.56 9.27
N GLY A 33 11.69 -6.61 8.92
CA GLY A 33 11.42 -7.74 9.83
C GLY A 33 10.13 -7.63 10.64
N HIS A 34 9.36 -6.56 10.50
CA HIS A 34 8.09 -6.39 11.21
C HIS A 34 6.92 -6.83 10.36
N ASP A 35 6.62 -8.12 10.44
CA ASP A 35 5.39 -8.66 9.90
C ASP A 35 4.45 -9.02 11.05
N ARG A 36 3.50 -8.13 11.33
CA ARG A 36 2.47 -8.33 12.36
C ARG A 36 1.18 -8.92 11.81
N THR A 37 0.98 -8.81 10.49
CA THR A 37 -0.29 -9.16 9.86
C THR A 37 -0.30 -10.55 9.25
N ASP A 38 0.87 -11.07 8.87
CA ASP A 38 0.99 -12.37 8.21
C ASP A 38 2.38 -13.00 8.45
N PRO A 39 2.58 -13.69 9.60
CA PRO A 39 3.85 -14.35 9.91
C PRO A 39 4.30 -15.37 8.85
N ALA A 40 3.33 -16.02 8.18
CA ALA A 40 3.60 -17.03 7.16
C ALA A 40 4.20 -16.48 5.86
N VAL A 41 4.34 -15.17 5.73
CA VAL A 41 4.98 -14.57 4.54
C VAL A 41 6.45 -15.00 4.40
N ARG A 42 7.12 -15.32 5.50
CA ARG A 42 8.53 -15.77 5.50
C ARG A 42 8.69 -17.20 5.03
N ASP A 43 7.61 -17.98 5.07
CA ASP A 43 7.58 -19.40 4.72
C ASP A 43 7.05 -19.63 3.29
N ILE A 44 6.98 -18.58 2.46
CA ILE A 44 6.59 -18.71 1.05
C ILE A 44 7.65 -19.55 0.33
N PRO A 45 7.26 -20.65 -0.34
CA PRO A 45 8.21 -21.51 -1.07
C PRO A 45 9.05 -20.71 -2.07
N GLY A 46 10.36 -21.03 -2.17
CA GLY A 46 11.27 -20.33 -3.07
C GLY A 46 11.59 -18.88 -2.67
N SER A 47 11.22 -18.45 -1.44
CA SER A 47 11.48 -17.10 -0.96
C SER A 47 12.60 -17.06 0.05
N ILE A 48 13.48 -16.07 -0.08
CA ILE A 48 14.52 -15.73 0.91
C ILE A 48 14.13 -14.41 1.57
N PHE A 49 14.05 -14.39 2.90
CA PHE A 49 13.76 -13.17 3.64
C PHE A 49 15.06 -12.46 4.05
N VAL A 50 15.17 -11.17 3.70
CA VAL A 50 16.31 -10.31 4.04
C VAL A 50 15.82 -9.16 4.94
N PRO A 51 16.20 -9.12 6.23
CA PRO A 51 15.68 -8.16 7.22
C PRO A 51 16.38 -6.79 7.13
N ILE A 52 16.27 -6.12 5.98
CA ILE A 52 16.82 -4.78 5.76
C ILE A 52 15.73 -3.80 5.29
N GLY A 53 16.00 -2.51 5.48
CA GLY A 53 15.21 -1.42 4.90
C GLY A 53 15.80 -0.92 3.58
N THR A 54 15.22 0.16 3.06
CA THR A 54 15.69 0.80 1.82
C THR A 54 16.78 1.87 2.05
N GLY A 55 17.40 1.91 3.24
CA GLY A 55 18.36 2.94 3.60
C GLY A 55 19.82 2.64 3.26
N ASP A 56 20.16 1.38 2.95
CA ASP A 56 21.55 0.93 2.74
C ASP A 56 21.70 0.35 1.34
N VAL A 57 22.37 1.10 0.47
CA VAL A 57 22.55 0.72 -0.95
C VAL A 57 23.38 -0.55 -1.10
N GLY A 58 24.45 -0.72 -0.32
CA GLY A 58 25.33 -1.90 -0.41
C GLY A 58 24.57 -3.19 -0.08
N LYS A 59 23.86 -3.20 1.06
CA LYS A 59 23.04 -4.37 1.45
C LYS A 59 21.89 -4.65 0.48
N LEU A 60 21.31 -3.58 -0.13
CA LEU A 60 20.30 -3.76 -1.17
C LEU A 60 20.93 -4.38 -2.43
N ALA A 61 22.11 -3.92 -2.86
CA ALA A 61 22.80 -4.47 -4.03
C ALA A 61 23.16 -5.95 -3.83
N GLU A 62 23.64 -6.32 -2.65
CA GLU A 62 23.87 -7.72 -2.27
C GLU A 62 22.57 -8.55 -2.36
N ALA A 63 21.45 -8.02 -1.81
CA ALA A 63 20.16 -8.69 -1.85
C ALA A 63 19.58 -8.80 -3.27
N PHE A 64 19.93 -7.88 -4.18
CA PHE A 64 19.48 -7.89 -5.58
C PHE A 64 20.39 -8.74 -6.49
N ALA A 65 21.52 -9.23 -5.98
CA ALA A 65 22.45 -10.02 -6.78
C ALA A 65 21.76 -11.25 -7.42
N GLY A 66 21.90 -11.37 -8.73
CA GLY A 66 21.29 -12.43 -9.54
C GLY A 66 19.77 -12.33 -9.68
N CYS A 67 19.13 -11.22 -9.30
CA CYS A 67 17.73 -10.99 -9.58
C CYS A 67 17.52 -10.44 -10.99
N ASP A 68 16.49 -10.91 -11.67
CA ASP A 68 16.09 -10.46 -13.01
C ASP A 68 15.43 -9.09 -12.97
N ALA A 69 14.61 -8.84 -11.94
CA ALA A 69 13.91 -7.57 -11.75
C ALA A 69 13.63 -7.27 -10.27
N VAL A 70 13.32 -5.98 -9.97
CA VAL A 70 12.94 -5.49 -8.65
C VAL A 70 11.52 -4.98 -8.65
N ALA A 71 10.70 -5.45 -7.71
CA ALA A 71 9.40 -4.88 -7.39
C ALA A 71 9.54 -3.94 -6.18
N HIS A 72 9.41 -2.64 -6.40
CA HIS A 72 9.46 -1.65 -5.34
C HIS A 72 8.06 -1.40 -4.77
N CYS A 73 7.70 -2.18 -3.75
CA CYS A 73 6.43 -2.08 -3.02
C CYS A 73 6.56 -1.38 -1.67
N ALA A 74 7.79 -1.00 -1.26
CA ALA A 74 8.01 -0.30 0.00
C ALA A 74 7.39 1.10 -0.04
N GLY A 75 6.61 1.44 0.99
CA GLY A 75 5.97 2.74 1.13
C GLY A 75 5.28 2.87 2.48
N ILE A 76 4.89 4.09 2.82
CA ILE A 76 4.15 4.42 4.04
C ILE A 76 2.96 5.31 3.69
N ASN A 77 1.83 5.14 4.38
CA ASN A 77 0.65 5.99 4.21
C ASN A 77 0.61 7.16 5.20
N ARG A 78 1.49 7.14 6.19
CA ARG A 78 1.67 8.21 7.18
C ARG A 78 3.10 8.20 7.70
N GLU A 79 3.55 9.33 8.17
CA GLU A 79 4.84 9.46 8.84
C GLU A 79 4.75 8.98 10.29
N LEU A 80 5.75 8.23 10.76
CA LEU A 80 5.82 7.74 12.12
C LEU A 80 7.28 7.63 12.57
N GLY A 81 7.64 8.38 13.60
CA GLY A 81 9.02 8.43 14.10
C GLY A 81 10.01 8.81 13.00
N GLY A 82 11.07 8.06 12.84
CA GLY A 82 12.06 8.30 11.78
C GLY A 82 11.62 7.92 10.37
N GLN A 83 10.37 7.46 10.17
CA GLN A 83 9.83 7.11 8.86
C GLN A 83 9.05 8.28 8.28
N THR A 84 9.73 9.08 7.48
CA THR A 84 9.14 10.21 6.77
C THR A 84 8.93 9.86 5.30
N TYR A 85 8.04 10.58 4.63
CA TYR A 85 7.84 10.44 3.18
C TYR A 85 9.14 10.71 2.42
N GLN A 86 9.93 11.67 2.87
CA GLN A 86 11.25 11.96 2.30
C GLN A 86 12.14 10.72 2.35
N ARG A 87 12.31 10.11 3.52
CA ARG A 87 13.22 8.96 3.71
C ARG A 87 12.73 7.69 3.03
N VAL A 88 11.41 7.42 3.05
CA VAL A 88 10.88 6.15 2.55
C VAL A 88 10.56 6.21 1.06
N HIS A 89 9.87 7.28 0.60
CA HIS A 89 9.44 7.36 -0.79
C HIS A 89 10.53 7.93 -1.70
N ILE A 90 11.28 8.93 -1.27
CA ILE A 90 12.26 9.61 -2.13
C ILE A 90 13.63 8.95 -1.99
N GLU A 91 14.26 9.07 -0.83
CA GLU A 91 15.61 8.52 -0.60
C GLU A 91 15.62 6.99 -0.75
N GLY A 92 14.58 6.31 -0.21
CA GLY A 92 14.44 4.87 -0.36
C GLY A 92 14.36 4.42 -1.81
N THR A 93 13.61 5.14 -2.66
CA THR A 93 13.53 4.84 -4.10
C THR A 93 14.86 5.12 -4.80
N GLN A 94 15.55 6.22 -4.46
CA GLN A 94 16.90 6.51 -4.98
C GLN A 94 17.87 5.36 -4.68
N ASN A 95 17.88 4.90 -3.43
CA ASN A 95 18.75 3.81 -2.99
C ASN A 95 18.41 2.49 -3.70
N VAL A 96 17.11 2.17 -3.87
CA VAL A 96 16.67 0.98 -4.59
C VAL A 96 17.10 1.02 -6.06
N VAL A 97 16.91 2.15 -6.74
CA VAL A 97 17.35 2.33 -8.13
C VAL A 97 18.87 2.20 -8.25
N ARG A 98 19.62 2.84 -7.34
CA ARG A 98 21.08 2.76 -7.33
C ARG A 98 21.54 1.31 -7.12
N ALA A 99 21.03 0.63 -6.12
CA ALA A 99 21.35 -0.77 -5.83
C ALA A 99 20.97 -1.71 -6.99
N ALA A 100 19.82 -1.49 -7.64
CA ALA A 100 19.41 -2.27 -8.80
C ALA A 100 20.39 -2.12 -9.97
N ARG A 101 20.90 -0.91 -10.22
CA ARG A 101 21.92 -0.65 -11.23
C ARG A 101 23.26 -1.31 -10.87
N GLU A 102 23.71 -1.20 -9.63
CA GLU A 102 24.95 -1.80 -9.13
C GLU A 102 24.91 -3.34 -9.22
N ALA A 103 23.74 -3.95 -8.96
CA ALA A 103 23.51 -5.39 -9.07
C ALA A 103 23.26 -5.88 -10.51
N GLY A 104 23.21 -5.00 -11.51
CA GLY A 104 22.94 -5.35 -12.90
C GLY A 104 21.49 -5.74 -13.20
N VAL A 105 20.55 -5.42 -12.32
CA VAL A 105 19.12 -5.63 -12.54
C VAL A 105 18.64 -4.82 -13.73
N LYS A 106 17.82 -5.42 -14.59
CA LYS A 106 17.39 -4.79 -15.86
C LYS A 106 16.08 -4.04 -15.75
N LYS A 107 15.19 -4.45 -14.84
CA LYS A 107 13.82 -3.93 -14.74
C LYS A 107 13.42 -3.60 -13.31
N ILE A 108 12.68 -2.51 -13.15
CA ILE A 108 12.05 -2.12 -11.87
C ILE A 108 10.56 -1.84 -12.07
N ILE A 109 9.71 -2.35 -11.20
CA ILE A 109 8.33 -1.91 -11.10
C ILE A 109 8.12 -1.12 -9.81
N LEU A 110 7.29 -0.08 -9.87
CA LEU A 110 6.96 0.78 -8.72
C LEU A 110 5.45 0.76 -8.45
N ILE A 111 5.06 0.48 -7.23
CA ILE A 111 3.68 0.66 -6.76
C ILE A 111 3.51 2.10 -6.29
N SER A 112 2.87 2.93 -7.10
CA SER A 112 2.60 4.32 -6.82
C SER A 112 1.13 4.59 -6.49
N PHE A 113 0.78 5.84 -6.30
CA PHE A 113 -0.56 6.27 -5.95
C PHE A 113 -1.26 6.96 -7.14
N LEU A 114 -2.55 6.67 -7.33
CA LEU A 114 -3.33 7.13 -8.49
C LEU A 114 -3.25 8.64 -8.71
N ARG A 115 -3.27 9.42 -7.65
CA ARG A 115 -3.24 10.88 -7.69
C ARG A 115 -1.91 11.49 -7.26
N ALA A 116 -0.82 10.73 -7.35
CA ALA A 116 0.53 11.23 -7.14
C ALA A 116 0.85 12.31 -8.17
N ARG A 117 1.09 13.55 -7.72
CA ARG A 117 1.32 14.73 -8.55
C ARG A 117 2.15 15.78 -7.80
N PRO A 118 2.86 16.65 -8.52
CA PRO A 118 3.64 17.71 -7.91
C PRO A 118 2.76 18.87 -7.45
N GLN A 119 3.29 19.72 -6.58
CA GLN A 119 2.76 21.04 -6.20
C GLN A 119 1.26 21.02 -5.81
N CYS A 120 0.84 19.98 -5.08
CA CYS A 120 -0.57 19.85 -4.69
C CYS A 120 -0.81 20.14 -3.20
N GLY A 121 0.23 20.49 -2.44
CA GLY A 121 0.15 20.78 -1.01
C GLY A 121 -0.08 19.52 -0.15
N SER A 122 0.24 18.34 -0.67
CA SER A 122 0.19 17.07 0.06
C SER A 122 1.53 16.35 -0.04
N ALA A 123 2.28 16.33 1.06
CA ALA A 123 3.58 15.68 1.10
C ALA A 123 3.54 14.20 0.66
N TYR A 124 2.45 13.49 0.96
CA TYR A 124 2.24 12.12 0.49
C TYR A 124 2.17 12.04 -1.04
N HIS A 125 1.32 12.85 -1.68
CA HIS A 125 1.14 12.84 -3.15
C HIS A 125 2.44 13.24 -3.86
N GLU A 126 3.08 14.28 -3.35
CA GLU A 126 4.30 14.85 -3.93
C GLU A 126 5.48 13.90 -3.80
N SER A 127 5.64 13.24 -2.64
CA SER A 127 6.70 12.24 -2.45
C SER A 127 6.51 11.00 -3.31
N LYS A 128 5.26 10.54 -3.51
CA LYS A 128 4.97 9.43 -4.43
C LYS A 128 5.28 9.82 -5.87
N PHE A 129 4.94 11.07 -6.28
CA PHE A 129 5.29 11.56 -7.61
C PHE A 129 6.80 11.67 -7.80
N ALA A 130 7.53 12.17 -6.80
CA ALA A 130 8.99 12.22 -6.85
C ALA A 130 9.62 10.83 -7.01
N ALA A 131 9.06 9.81 -6.34
CA ALA A 131 9.48 8.41 -6.52
C ALA A 131 9.23 7.92 -7.96
N GLU A 132 8.10 8.30 -8.58
CA GLU A 132 7.82 8.00 -10.00
C GLU A 132 8.89 8.60 -10.93
N GLU A 133 9.25 9.89 -10.71
CA GLU A 133 10.29 10.56 -11.51
C GLU A 133 11.66 9.88 -11.36
N ILE A 134 12.03 9.48 -10.13
CA ILE A 134 13.29 8.77 -9.89
C ILE A 134 13.33 7.46 -10.69
N VAL A 135 12.23 6.71 -10.72
CA VAL A 135 12.15 5.45 -11.46
C VAL A 135 12.15 5.69 -12.97
N ARG A 136 11.39 6.67 -13.48
CA ARG A 136 11.38 7.03 -14.91
C ARG A 136 12.75 7.44 -15.44
N ASN A 137 13.52 8.13 -14.61
CA ASN A 137 14.86 8.62 -14.95
C ASN A 137 16.00 7.66 -14.56
N SER A 138 15.66 6.45 -14.09
CA SER A 138 16.65 5.47 -13.59
C SER A 138 17.58 4.90 -14.65
N GLY A 139 17.22 4.98 -15.93
CA GLY A 139 17.91 4.29 -17.04
C GLY A 139 17.57 2.79 -17.15
N LEU A 140 16.86 2.22 -16.18
CA LEU A 140 16.36 0.85 -16.21
C LEU A 140 15.10 0.74 -17.10
N ASP A 141 14.75 -0.48 -17.53
CA ASP A 141 13.38 -0.73 -17.92
C ASP A 141 12.46 -0.57 -16.70
N TYR A 142 11.31 0.09 -16.86
CA TYR A 142 10.45 0.36 -15.73
C TYR A 142 8.97 0.18 -16.04
N THR A 143 8.20 -0.07 -14.99
CA THR A 143 6.74 0.07 -15.01
C THR A 143 6.30 0.79 -13.73
N VAL A 144 5.57 1.89 -13.87
CA VAL A 144 4.97 2.63 -12.75
C VAL A 144 3.47 2.34 -12.73
N PHE A 145 2.99 1.74 -11.66
CA PHE A 145 1.58 1.49 -11.43
C PHE A 145 0.97 2.59 -10.56
N LYS A 146 0.13 3.44 -11.13
CA LYS A 146 -0.66 4.43 -10.39
C LYS A 146 -1.94 3.76 -9.88
N CYS A 147 -1.91 3.31 -8.63
CA CYS A 147 -2.98 2.53 -8.04
C CYS A 147 -3.98 3.39 -7.27
N GLY A 148 -5.27 3.09 -7.43
CA GLY A 148 -6.33 3.57 -6.55
C GLY A 148 -6.39 2.79 -5.24
N VAL A 149 -7.59 2.48 -4.78
CA VAL A 149 -7.81 1.62 -3.60
C VAL A 149 -7.50 0.17 -3.97
N ILE A 150 -6.51 -0.43 -3.31
CA ILE A 150 -6.26 -1.88 -3.40
C ILE A 150 -6.82 -2.52 -2.13
N TYR A 151 -7.65 -3.56 -2.28
CA TYR A 151 -8.29 -4.25 -1.17
C TYR A 151 -8.01 -5.75 -1.19
N GLY A 152 -8.16 -6.42 -0.04
CA GLY A 152 -8.01 -7.85 0.12
C GLY A 152 -7.57 -8.24 1.52
N LYS A 153 -7.20 -9.50 1.74
CA LYS A 153 -6.84 -9.99 3.07
C LYS A 153 -5.61 -9.27 3.63
N GLY A 154 -5.85 -8.53 4.72
CA GLY A 154 -4.82 -7.78 5.44
C GLY A 154 -4.53 -6.39 4.87
N ASP A 155 -5.47 -5.80 4.10
CA ASP A 155 -5.46 -4.38 3.81
C ASP A 155 -6.01 -3.56 4.98
N HIS A 156 -5.65 -2.27 5.00
CA HIS A 156 -6.10 -1.37 6.07
C HIS A 156 -7.57 -0.95 5.94
N MET A 157 -8.14 -0.92 4.74
CA MET A 157 -9.52 -0.45 4.55
C MET A 157 -10.52 -1.45 5.12
N LEU A 158 -10.43 -2.73 4.73
CA LEU A 158 -11.32 -3.77 5.24
C LEU A 158 -11.13 -3.99 6.74
N ASP A 159 -9.86 -3.96 7.21
CA ASP A 159 -9.52 -4.09 8.62
C ASP A 159 -10.17 -2.99 9.45
N HIS A 160 -9.93 -1.72 9.10
CA HIS A 160 -10.45 -0.57 9.86
C HIS A 160 -11.98 -0.44 9.78
N LEU A 161 -12.57 -0.62 8.60
CA LEU A 161 -14.02 -0.53 8.46
C LEU A 161 -14.73 -1.65 9.23
N SER A 162 -14.18 -2.88 9.18
CA SER A 162 -14.71 -4.00 9.93
C SER A 162 -14.74 -3.70 11.43
N HIS A 163 -13.60 -3.34 12.03
CA HIS A 163 -13.50 -3.03 13.45
C HIS A 163 -14.35 -1.79 13.83
N ALA A 164 -14.42 -0.77 12.97
CA ALA A 164 -15.25 0.40 13.19
C ALA A 164 -16.73 0.03 13.28
N PHE A 165 -17.24 -0.85 12.38
CA PHE A 165 -18.64 -1.28 12.39
C PHE A 165 -18.99 -2.21 13.56
N TYR A 166 -18.02 -2.93 14.12
CA TYR A 166 -18.22 -3.67 15.36
C TYR A 166 -18.20 -2.78 16.60
N THR A 167 -17.50 -1.62 16.54
CA THR A 167 -17.33 -0.71 17.69
C THR A 167 -18.43 0.35 17.76
N PHE A 168 -18.76 0.94 16.60
CA PHE A 168 -19.63 2.11 16.55
C PHE A 168 -20.89 1.86 15.73
N PRO A 169 -22.09 2.24 16.23
CA PRO A 169 -23.33 2.17 15.46
C PRO A 169 -23.46 3.31 14.45
N LEU A 170 -22.57 4.31 14.51
CA LEU A 170 -22.58 5.50 13.68
C LEU A 170 -21.35 5.52 12.77
N PHE A 171 -21.51 6.00 11.53
CA PHE A 171 -20.41 6.19 10.60
C PHE A 171 -20.51 7.54 9.87
N ALA A 172 -19.42 8.31 9.88
CA ALA A 172 -19.35 9.61 9.22
C ALA A 172 -18.60 9.53 7.89
N PHE A 173 -19.27 9.90 6.79
CA PHE A 173 -18.63 10.04 5.48
C PHE A 173 -17.88 11.35 5.33
N VAL A 174 -16.75 11.34 4.62
CA VAL A 174 -15.90 12.50 4.39
C VAL A 174 -16.54 13.43 3.34
N GLY A 175 -17.04 14.60 3.82
CA GLY A 175 -17.66 15.60 2.96
C GLY A 175 -19.11 15.28 2.59
N PHE A 176 -19.77 16.25 1.96
CA PHE A 176 -21.18 16.16 1.55
C PHE A 176 -21.36 15.64 0.12
N LYS A 177 -20.31 15.69 -0.71
CA LYS A 177 -20.34 15.21 -2.09
C LYS A 177 -19.80 13.80 -2.17
N ASP A 178 -20.54 12.90 -2.78
CA ASP A 178 -20.06 11.55 -3.07
C ASP A 178 -18.82 11.60 -3.96
N LYS A 179 -17.82 10.82 -3.60
CA LYS A 179 -16.58 10.65 -4.33
C LYS A 179 -16.52 9.27 -4.94
N LEU A 180 -16.02 9.20 -6.16
CA LEU A 180 -15.91 7.93 -6.89
C LEU A 180 -14.60 7.23 -6.53
N ILE A 181 -14.68 5.92 -6.41
CA ILE A 181 -13.55 5.01 -6.23
C ILE A 181 -13.73 3.79 -7.13
N CYS A 182 -12.63 3.18 -7.54
CA CYS A 182 -12.62 1.93 -8.29
C CYS A 182 -11.75 0.91 -7.53
N PRO A 183 -12.33 0.17 -6.55
CA PRO A 183 -11.58 -0.76 -5.73
C PRO A 183 -11.00 -1.90 -6.58
N ASN A 184 -9.69 -2.12 -6.47
CA ASN A 184 -8.95 -3.16 -7.17
C ASN A 184 -8.55 -4.28 -6.19
N ALA A 185 -8.88 -5.51 -6.51
CA ALA A 185 -8.45 -6.66 -5.71
C ALA A 185 -6.93 -6.82 -5.76
N VAL A 186 -6.33 -7.18 -4.62
CA VAL A 186 -4.87 -7.37 -4.53
C VAL A 186 -4.39 -8.53 -5.40
N GLU A 187 -5.23 -9.51 -5.65
CA GLU A 187 -4.96 -10.63 -6.56
C GLU A 187 -4.81 -10.15 -8.00
N ASP A 188 -5.67 -9.23 -8.45
CA ASP A 188 -5.53 -8.60 -9.78
C ASP A 188 -4.28 -7.71 -9.84
N MET A 189 -3.97 -6.96 -8.78
CA MET A 189 -2.73 -6.18 -8.72
C MET A 189 -1.50 -7.08 -8.81
N ALA A 190 -1.49 -8.22 -8.09
CA ALA A 190 -0.39 -9.17 -8.14
C ALA A 190 -0.24 -9.81 -9.54
N ARG A 191 -1.36 -10.14 -10.20
CA ARG A 191 -1.38 -10.66 -11.58
C ARG A 191 -0.77 -9.66 -12.57
N VAL A 192 -1.18 -8.40 -12.50
CA VAL A 192 -0.66 -7.33 -13.37
C VAL A 192 0.82 -7.07 -13.11
N ALA A 193 1.22 -6.99 -11.85
CA ALA A 193 2.63 -6.82 -11.47
C ALA A 193 3.49 -8.00 -11.94
N LYS A 194 2.98 -9.24 -11.83
CA LYS A 194 3.64 -10.45 -12.33
C LYS A 194 3.83 -10.39 -13.85
N ALA A 195 2.81 -10.02 -14.62
CA ALA A 195 2.92 -9.88 -16.06
C ALA A 195 4.00 -8.86 -16.47
N ALA A 196 4.12 -7.75 -15.74
CA ALA A 196 5.18 -6.78 -15.99
C ALA A 196 6.59 -7.34 -15.67
N LEU A 197 6.72 -8.15 -14.62
CA LEU A 197 8.01 -8.72 -14.20
C LEU A 197 8.44 -9.92 -15.04
N VAL A 198 7.54 -10.85 -15.32
CA VAL A 198 7.82 -12.14 -15.95
C VAL A 198 7.74 -12.04 -17.47
N ASP A 199 6.66 -11.45 -17.98
CA ASP A 199 6.38 -11.40 -19.44
C ASP A 199 6.95 -10.12 -20.09
N GLY A 200 7.56 -9.23 -19.30
CA GLY A 200 8.09 -7.96 -19.80
C GLY A 200 7.01 -6.97 -20.22
N ALA A 201 5.76 -7.20 -19.87
CA ALA A 201 4.65 -6.31 -20.21
C ALA A 201 4.86 -4.89 -19.64
N LEU A 202 4.26 -3.89 -20.30
CA LEU A 202 4.24 -2.49 -19.85
C LEU A 202 5.66 -1.88 -19.70
N SER A 203 6.60 -2.27 -20.54
CA SER A 203 7.96 -1.72 -20.56
C SER A 203 7.92 -0.21 -20.79
N ARG A 204 8.63 0.53 -19.95
CA ARG A 204 8.73 2.01 -19.93
C ARG A 204 7.39 2.73 -19.91
N GLN A 205 6.42 2.18 -19.18
CA GLN A 205 5.09 2.76 -19.07
C GLN A 205 4.75 3.18 -17.64
N THR A 206 3.95 4.24 -17.55
CA THR A 206 3.20 4.64 -16.35
C THR A 206 1.73 4.40 -16.64
N VAL A 207 1.06 3.52 -15.88
CA VAL A 207 -0.33 3.12 -16.14
C VAL A 207 -1.19 3.19 -14.88
N ALA A 208 -2.45 3.56 -15.06
CA ALA A 208 -3.42 3.53 -13.97
C ALA A 208 -3.98 2.11 -13.78
N VAL A 209 -4.04 1.67 -12.52
CA VAL A 209 -4.61 0.38 -12.14
C VAL A 209 -5.84 0.63 -11.27
N LEU A 210 -7.01 0.41 -11.87
CA LEU A 210 -8.31 0.61 -11.25
C LEU A 210 -9.12 -0.68 -11.33
N GLY A 211 -9.93 -0.95 -10.30
CA GLY A 211 -10.83 -2.10 -10.31
C GLY A 211 -11.93 -1.99 -11.37
N PRO A 212 -12.65 -3.09 -11.65
CA PRO A 212 -13.62 -3.17 -12.74
C PRO A 212 -14.92 -2.40 -12.47
N GLU A 213 -15.18 -2.02 -11.22
CA GLU A 213 -16.40 -1.32 -10.82
C GLU A 213 -16.08 0.11 -10.36
N THR A 214 -16.88 1.07 -10.84
CA THR A 214 -16.89 2.43 -10.30
C THR A 214 -18.02 2.58 -9.29
N LEU A 215 -17.67 2.90 -8.05
CA LEU A 215 -18.60 3.03 -6.93
C LEU A 215 -18.44 4.40 -6.29
N THR A 216 -19.51 4.90 -5.66
CA THR A 216 -19.32 5.99 -4.70
C THR A 216 -18.63 5.45 -3.44
N LEU A 217 -17.86 6.29 -2.76
CA LEU A 217 -17.27 5.91 -1.47
C LEU A 217 -18.33 5.39 -0.49
N ARG A 218 -19.52 6.03 -0.50
CA ARG A 218 -20.67 5.60 0.31
C ARG A 218 -21.09 4.18 -0.03
N GLN A 219 -21.27 3.86 -1.32
CA GLN A 219 -21.64 2.52 -1.77
C GLN A 219 -20.62 1.47 -1.33
N ALA A 220 -19.33 1.76 -1.50
CA ALA A 220 -18.28 0.82 -1.13
C ALA A 220 -18.24 0.58 0.41
N VAL A 221 -18.33 1.63 1.21
CA VAL A 221 -18.34 1.53 2.68
C VAL A 221 -19.57 0.76 3.18
N LEU A 222 -20.76 1.04 2.63
CA LEU A 222 -21.98 0.32 3.01
C LEU A 222 -21.97 -1.14 2.54
N ARG A 223 -21.32 -1.44 1.41
CA ARG A 223 -21.10 -2.83 0.97
C ARG A 223 -20.20 -3.59 1.96
N VAL A 224 -19.16 -2.96 2.49
CA VAL A 224 -18.35 -3.57 3.56
C VAL A 224 -19.19 -3.77 4.83
N ALA A 225 -19.98 -2.78 5.24
CA ALA A 225 -20.87 -2.92 6.40
C ALA A 225 -21.85 -4.10 6.23
N HIS A 226 -22.44 -4.26 5.05
CA HIS A 226 -23.32 -5.39 4.71
C HIS A 226 -22.57 -6.74 4.77
N ALA A 227 -21.37 -6.80 4.20
CA ALA A 227 -20.55 -8.02 4.22
C ALA A 227 -20.15 -8.45 5.65
N VAL A 228 -19.98 -7.48 6.57
CA VAL A 228 -19.72 -7.69 8.01
C VAL A 228 -21.02 -8.03 8.78
N GLY A 229 -22.20 -7.90 8.17
CA GLY A 229 -23.49 -8.10 8.82
C GLY A 229 -23.95 -6.94 9.71
N LYS A 230 -23.48 -5.71 9.43
CA LYS A 230 -23.79 -4.51 10.20
C LYS A 230 -24.56 -3.49 9.36
N ARG A 231 -25.35 -2.65 10.02
CA ARG A 231 -26.14 -1.56 9.42
C ARG A 231 -25.93 -0.28 10.21
N PRO A 232 -24.77 0.40 10.05
CA PRO A 232 -24.52 1.64 10.78
C PRO A 232 -25.43 2.75 10.28
N LEU A 233 -25.81 3.67 11.19
CA LEU A 233 -26.38 4.95 10.81
C LEU A 233 -25.25 5.79 10.19
N ALA A 234 -25.33 6.03 8.89
CA ALA A 234 -24.27 6.67 8.12
C ALA A 234 -24.73 8.05 7.62
N PHE A 235 -23.95 9.09 7.89
CA PHE A 235 -24.24 10.47 7.54
C PHE A 235 -22.98 11.23 7.11
N PRO A 236 -23.11 12.26 6.27
CA PRO A 236 -21.96 13.05 5.84
C PRO A 236 -21.57 14.07 6.91
N LEU A 237 -20.28 14.30 7.07
CA LEU A 237 -19.73 15.42 7.86
C LEU A 237 -18.74 16.23 7.01
N PRO A 238 -18.55 17.52 7.31
CA PRO A 238 -17.62 18.36 6.59
C PRO A 238 -16.20 17.79 6.56
N VAL A 239 -15.45 18.03 5.49
CA VAL A 239 -14.07 17.54 5.35
C VAL A 239 -13.16 18.05 6.47
N TRP A 240 -13.33 19.31 6.91
CA TRP A 240 -12.54 19.89 8.01
C TRP A 240 -12.70 19.11 9.32
N PHE A 241 -13.91 18.60 9.59
CA PHE A 241 -14.16 17.76 10.78
C PHE A 241 -13.32 16.50 10.75
N HIS A 242 -13.23 15.84 9.59
CA HIS A 242 -12.40 14.64 9.45
C HIS A 242 -10.89 14.94 9.54
N TYR A 243 -10.45 16.15 9.15
CA TYR A 243 -9.07 16.57 9.41
C TYR A 243 -8.77 16.69 10.90
N VAL A 244 -9.67 17.30 11.67
CA VAL A 244 -9.53 17.41 13.13
C VAL A 244 -9.58 16.02 13.77
N LEU A 245 -10.54 15.19 13.36
CA LEU A 245 -10.66 13.81 13.84
C LEU A 245 -9.39 12.99 13.49
N GLY A 246 -8.92 13.04 12.25
CA GLY A 246 -7.71 12.36 11.81
C GLY A 246 -6.49 12.77 12.62
N TRP A 247 -6.28 14.08 12.80
CA TRP A 247 -5.20 14.61 13.62
C TRP A 247 -5.26 14.11 15.07
N PHE A 248 -6.47 14.04 15.66
CA PHE A 248 -6.66 13.57 17.03
C PHE A 248 -6.41 12.06 17.14
N VAL A 249 -7.02 11.23 16.28
CA VAL A 249 -6.87 9.77 16.35
C VAL A 249 -5.45 9.32 16.00
N GLU A 250 -4.73 10.04 15.14
CA GLU A 250 -3.30 9.77 14.86
C GLU A 250 -2.42 9.92 16.11
N LYS A 251 -2.83 10.76 17.09
CA LYS A 251 -2.08 10.94 18.33
C LYS A 251 -2.39 9.89 19.38
N ILE A 252 -3.64 9.42 19.43
CA ILE A 252 -4.09 8.54 20.51
C ILE A 252 -4.13 7.07 20.14
N MET A 253 -4.24 6.72 18.86
CA MET A 253 -4.29 5.33 18.40
C MET A 253 -2.95 4.84 17.85
N THR A 254 -2.61 3.59 18.11
CA THR A 254 -1.46 2.92 17.49
C THR A 254 -1.67 2.76 15.98
N THR A 255 -2.91 2.41 15.59
CA THR A 255 -3.35 2.34 14.20
C THR A 255 -4.62 3.20 14.09
N PRO A 256 -4.53 4.46 13.62
CA PRO A 256 -5.66 5.37 13.59
C PRO A 256 -6.72 4.91 12.59
N LEU A 257 -7.99 5.14 12.95
CA LEU A 257 -9.17 4.89 12.10
C LEU A 257 -9.08 5.60 10.75
N VAL A 258 -8.57 6.80 10.76
CA VAL A 258 -8.35 7.63 9.58
C VAL A 258 -7.15 8.53 9.83
N SER A 259 -6.26 8.66 8.85
CA SER A 259 -5.15 9.61 8.90
C SER A 259 -5.48 10.89 8.12
N VAL A 260 -4.77 11.97 8.44
CA VAL A 260 -4.89 13.24 7.72
C VAL A 260 -4.64 13.05 6.20
N ALA A 261 -3.65 12.22 5.84
CA ALA A 261 -3.38 11.89 4.44
C ALA A 261 -4.54 11.13 3.78
N GLN A 262 -5.17 10.19 4.50
CA GLN A 262 -6.34 9.46 4.00
C GLN A 262 -7.56 10.38 3.83
N VAL A 263 -7.81 11.31 4.75
CA VAL A 263 -8.88 12.32 4.58
C VAL A 263 -8.69 13.08 3.27
N ARG A 264 -7.46 13.50 2.96
CA ARG A 264 -7.14 14.17 1.70
C ARG A 264 -7.44 13.28 0.49
N MET A 265 -6.96 12.03 0.49
CA MET A 265 -7.21 11.08 -0.59
C MET A 265 -8.71 10.85 -0.82
N LEU A 266 -9.47 10.60 0.24
CA LEU A 266 -10.91 10.34 0.16
C LEU A 266 -11.70 11.58 -0.29
N SER A 267 -11.28 12.78 0.12
CA SER A 267 -11.93 14.04 -0.27
C SER A 267 -11.76 14.39 -1.75
N GLU A 268 -10.72 13.86 -2.43
CA GLU A 268 -10.46 14.09 -3.84
C GLU A 268 -11.14 13.06 -4.77
N GLY A 269 -11.43 11.85 -4.26
CA GLY A 269 -11.88 10.70 -5.05
C GLY A 269 -10.72 9.93 -5.68
N LEU A 270 -10.95 8.66 -6.02
CA LEU A 270 -9.92 7.71 -6.48
C LEU A 270 -10.40 6.90 -7.68
N ALA A 271 -11.05 7.55 -8.64
CA ALA A 271 -11.52 6.92 -9.88
C ALA A 271 -10.74 7.37 -11.13
N GLU A 272 -9.95 8.45 -11.02
CA GLU A 272 -9.20 9.01 -12.13
C GLU A 272 -7.75 9.30 -11.74
N PRO A 273 -6.77 8.97 -12.62
CA PRO A 273 -5.37 9.28 -12.37
C PRO A 273 -5.09 10.79 -12.48
N SER A 274 -4.17 11.28 -11.69
CA SER A 274 -3.65 12.64 -11.79
C SER A 274 -2.14 12.64 -11.54
N PRO A 275 -1.30 13.15 -12.47
CA PRO A 275 -1.66 13.52 -13.83
C PRO A 275 -2.30 12.39 -14.62
N SER A 276 -3.00 12.69 -15.70
CA SER A 276 -3.58 11.69 -16.60
C SER A 276 -2.50 10.75 -17.14
N CYS A 277 -2.80 9.46 -17.16
CA CYS A 277 -1.94 8.45 -17.76
C CYS A 277 -2.81 7.33 -18.38
N PRO A 278 -2.25 6.50 -19.27
CA PRO A 278 -2.97 5.38 -19.86
C PRO A 278 -3.55 4.43 -18.79
N MET A 279 -4.69 3.86 -19.11
CA MET A 279 -5.22 2.70 -18.39
C MET A 279 -4.48 1.42 -18.80
N LEU A 280 -4.63 0.36 -18.03
CA LEU A 280 -4.13 -0.95 -18.44
C LEU A 280 -4.77 -1.40 -19.76
N PRO A 281 -4.02 -2.11 -20.63
CA PRO A 281 -4.60 -2.83 -21.75
C PRO A 281 -5.68 -3.82 -21.30
N SER A 282 -6.65 -4.09 -22.17
CA SER A 282 -7.84 -4.91 -21.86
C SER A 282 -7.49 -6.31 -21.33
N GLU A 283 -6.44 -6.91 -21.84
CA GLU A 283 -5.95 -8.24 -21.44
C GLU A 283 -5.38 -8.26 -20.00
N LEU A 284 -4.86 -7.13 -19.54
CA LEU A 284 -4.31 -6.94 -18.19
C LEU A 284 -5.31 -6.28 -17.23
N ALA A 285 -6.45 -5.80 -17.72
CA ALA A 285 -7.43 -5.12 -16.89
C ALA A 285 -7.85 -5.98 -15.69
N PRO A 286 -8.06 -5.37 -14.50
CA PRO A 286 -8.61 -6.03 -13.34
C PRO A 286 -10.00 -6.61 -13.63
N ARG A 287 -10.28 -7.79 -13.05
CA ARG A 287 -11.50 -8.56 -13.34
C ARG A 287 -12.31 -8.90 -12.10
N ILE A 288 -11.70 -8.84 -10.92
CA ILE A 288 -12.33 -9.24 -9.67
C ILE A 288 -13.19 -8.09 -9.15
N PRO A 289 -14.53 -8.23 -9.09
CA PRO A 289 -15.42 -7.19 -8.62
C PRO A 289 -15.34 -7.01 -7.11
N PHE A 290 -15.71 -5.83 -6.62
CA PHE A 290 -15.80 -5.54 -5.19
C PHE A 290 -17.09 -6.13 -4.60
N SER A 291 -17.27 -7.45 -4.70
CA SER A 291 -18.46 -8.17 -4.25
C SER A 291 -18.42 -8.50 -2.75
N ASP A 292 -19.61 -8.79 -2.17
CA ASP A 292 -19.71 -9.23 -0.77
C ASP A 292 -18.87 -10.49 -0.49
N GLU A 293 -18.82 -11.42 -1.44
CA GLU A 293 -18.01 -12.64 -1.31
C GLU A 293 -16.52 -12.29 -1.23
N GLN A 294 -16.05 -11.47 -2.15
CA GLN A 294 -14.63 -11.06 -2.18
C GLN A 294 -14.25 -10.23 -0.96
N ILE A 295 -15.15 -9.35 -0.51
CA ILE A 295 -14.97 -8.60 0.74
C ILE A 295 -14.82 -9.55 1.91
N ARG A 296 -15.74 -10.53 2.08
CA ARG A 296 -15.68 -11.51 3.20
C ARG A 296 -14.37 -12.30 3.21
N ARG A 297 -13.81 -12.65 2.05
CA ARG A 297 -12.49 -13.31 1.96
C ARG A 297 -11.36 -12.42 2.50
N GLY A 298 -11.50 -11.11 2.36
CA GLY A 298 -10.52 -10.12 2.79
C GLY A 298 -10.67 -9.65 4.24
N LEU A 299 -11.80 -9.92 4.89
CA LEU A 299 -12.07 -9.44 6.24
C LEU A 299 -11.10 -10.02 7.27
N PRO A 300 -10.70 -9.22 8.28
CA PRO A 300 -9.97 -9.72 9.44
C PRO A 300 -10.87 -10.56 10.35
N SER A 301 -10.30 -11.09 11.44
CA SER A 301 -11.09 -11.70 12.51
C SER A 301 -12.12 -10.72 13.05
N PRO A 302 -13.40 -11.13 13.21
CA PRO A 302 -14.46 -10.24 13.69
C PRO A 302 -14.17 -9.72 15.09
N GLY A 303 -14.42 -8.44 15.32
CA GLY A 303 -14.28 -7.86 16.66
C GLY A 303 -14.26 -6.33 16.68
N PRO A 304 -14.57 -5.74 17.82
CA PRO A 304 -14.44 -4.30 18.03
C PRO A 304 -12.98 -3.89 18.21
N PHE A 305 -12.73 -2.58 18.17
CA PHE A 305 -11.47 -2.03 18.68
C PHE A 305 -11.30 -2.33 20.15
N HIS A 306 -10.06 -2.59 20.57
CA HIS A 306 -9.69 -2.88 21.95
C HIS A 306 -8.93 -1.70 22.58
N LEU A 307 -8.88 -1.64 23.91
CA LEU A 307 -8.10 -0.62 24.62
C LEU A 307 -6.60 -0.66 24.27
N ARG A 308 -6.06 -1.83 23.92
CA ARG A 308 -4.68 -1.98 23.41
C ARG A 308 -4.39 -1.27 22.09
N ASP A 309 -5.43 -0.88 21.35
CA ASP A 309 -5.29 -0.11 20.11
C ASP A 309 -5.03 1.37 20.42
N LEU A 310 -5.24 1.79 21.65
CA LEU A 310 -4.85 3.10 22.14
C LEU A 310 -3.40 3.10 22.62
N ARG A 311 -2.63 4.11 22.22
CA ARG A 311 -1.18 4.21 22.57
C ARG A 311 -0.89 4.20 24.07
N PHE A 312 -1.84 4.67 24.87
CA PHE A 312 -1.69 4.75 26.33
C PHE A 312 -1.80 3.38 27.03
N PHE A 313 -2.42 2.40 26.37
CA PHE A 313 -2.65 1.05 26.88
C PHE A 313 -1.93 -0.03 26.05
N ALA A 314 -1.15 0.39 25.03
CA ALA A 314 -0.27 -0.54 24.34
C ALA A 314 0.81 -0.97 25.35
N ASP A 315 0.79 -2.23 25.75
CA ASP A 315 1.84 -2.84 26.59
C ASP A 315 3.19 -2.38 26.08
N GLY A 316 4.06 -1.83 26.95
CA GLY A 316 5.31 -1.11 26.67
C GLY A 316 6.32 -1.71 25.70
N THR A 317 5.89 -2.53 24.79
CA THR A 317 6.58 -2.92 23.57
C THR A 317 6.49 -1.79 22.57
N GLU A 318 7.21 -0.67 22.84
CA GLU A 318 7.59 0.23 21.76
C GLU A 318 8.16 -0.62 20.63
N PRO A 319 7.72 -0.37 19.37
CA PRO A 319 8.37 -1.04 18.25
C PRO A 319 9.87 -0.73 18.35
N PRO A 320 10.76 -1.72 18.17
CA PRO A 320 12.22 -1.59 18.39
C PRO A 320 12.88 -0.38 17.71
N LEU A 321 12.21 0.23 16.75
CA LEU A 321 12.66 1.42 16.02
C LEU A 321 12.68 2.72 16.84
N LEU A 322 11.93 2.82 17.94
CA LEU A 322 11.94 4.02 18.80
C LEU A 322 13.02 3.94 19.90
N LYS A 323 13.56 2.74 20.18
CA LYS A 323 14.63 2.57 21.17
C LYS A 323 16.01 3.00 20.66
N GLN A 324 16.26 3.00 19.36
CA GLN A 324 17.56 3.37 18.79
C GLN A 324 17.84 4.87 18.74
N SER A 325 16.84 5.75 18.93
CA SER A 325 17.06 7.21 18.93
C SER A 325 17.42 7.80 20.30
N ARG A 326 17.40 7.00 21.39
CA ARG A 326 17.69 7.47 22.75
C ARG A 326 19.10 7.11 23.27
N THR A 327 19.90 6.37 22.52
CA THR A 327 21.25 5.93 22.97
C THR A 327 22.40 6.61 22.24
N SER A 328 22.17 7.74 21.56
CA SER A 328 23.26 8.60 21.05
C SER A 328 23.07 10.03 21.58
N ARG A 329 23.49 10.23 22.80
CA ARG A 329 24.00 11.49 23.35
C ARG A 329 25.38 11.25 23.92
#